data_f3976d4fa08400929d51350496707ca3
#
_entry.id   f3976d4fa08400929d51350496707ca3
#
_cell.length_a   1.000
_cell.length_b   1.000
_cell.length_c   1.000
_cell.angle_alpha   90.00
_cell.angle_beta   90.00
_cell.angle_gamma   90.00
#
_symmetry.space_group_name_H-M   'P 1'
#
loop_
_entity.id
_entity.type
_entity.pdbx_description
1 polymer ?
#
loop_
_entity_poly.entity_id
_entity_poly.type
_entity_poly.pdbx_seq_one_letter_code
_entity_poly.pdbx_strand_id
1 'polypeptide(L)'
;MKKVFVFMMATVVALGLASCSKMEDPARPIEVSDSDERSAVIEGTLLCVTDLKASPKKYEGAEGVEIVAVISYAEILAPATPAGNWMKKITVDAAGHFTLNVPANPAGVNVTFNVSEKRGKQKDAAGDDHNGKWTFTIPAQSIVSGQRLILEQKVGVFAEIKEKGDEV
;
A
#
# COMPACT_ATOMS: atom_id res chain seq x y z
N MET A 1 -4.06 -9.39 -85.87
CA MET A 1 -3.38 -8.20 -85.33
C MET A 1 -4.19 -7.76 -84.10
N LYS A 2 -3.85 -8.24 -82.92
CA LYS A 2 -4.59 -7.95 -81.68
C LYS A 2 -3.69 -7.10 -80.76
N LYS A 3 -4.11 -5.88 -80.49
CA LYS A 3 -3.45 -4.96 -79.59
C LYS A 3 -3.85 -5.35 -78.17
N VAL A 4 -2.88 -5.75 -77.39
CA VAL A 4 -3.07 -6.00 -75.93
C VAL A 4 -2.76 -4.74 -75.16
N PHE A 5 -3.76 -4.16 -74.53
CA PHE A 5 -3.59 -3.06 -73.60
C PHE A 5 -3.26 -3.62 -72.22
N VAL A 6 -2.05 -3.38 -71.73
CA VAL A 6 -1.66 -3.67 -70.35
C VAL A 6 -2.04 -2.47 -69.50
N PHE A 7 -3.04 -2.63 -68.65
CA PHE A 7 -3.40 -1.68 -67.61
C PHE A 7 -2.50 -1.91 -66.39
N MET A 8 -1.56 -0.99 -66.20
CA MET A 8 -0.70 -0.99 -65.01
C MET A 8 -1.46 -0.22 -63.90
N MET A 9 -2.07 -0.98 -63.01
CA MET A 9 -2.73 -0.46 -61.78
C MET A 9 -1.65 -0.19 -60.75
N ALA A 10 -1.29 1.07 -60.54
CA ALA A 10 -0.44 1.47 -59.42
C ALA A 10 -1.27 1.51 -58.13
N THR A 11 -1.11 0.48 -57.33
CA THR A 11 -1.69 0.47 -55.98
C THR A 11 -0.78 1.25 -55.05
N VAL A 12 -1.16 2.47 -54.74
CA VAL A 12 -0.53 3.27 -53.69
C VAL A 12 -1.00 2.70 -52.36
N VAL A 13 -0.15 1.89 -51.73
CA VAL A 13 -0.35 1.48 -50.32
C VAL A 13 0.07 2.65 -49.45
N ALA A 14 -0.91 3.42 -49.01
CA ALA A 14 -0.71 4.39 -47.93
C ALA A 14 -0.52 3.60 -46.61
N LEU A 15 0.73 3.36 -46.23
CA LEU A 15 1.08 2.91 -44.90
C LEU A 15 0.80 4.05 -43.90
N GLY A 16 -0.42 4.08 -43.39
CA GLY A 16 -0.77 4.89 -42.22
C GLY A 16 0.00 4.37 -41.05
N LEU A 17 1.11 4.98 -40.72
CA LEU A 17 1.77 4.84 -39.43
C LEU A 17 0.90 5.54 -38.38
N ALA A 18 -0.17 4.85 -37.96
CA ALA A 18 -0.81 5.18 -36.71
C ALA A 18 0.09 4.66 -35.59
N SER A 19 1.20 5.37 -35.35
CA SER A 19 1.93 5.26 -34.11
C SER A 19 1.06 5.90 -33.02
N CYS A 20 0.05 5.19 -32.56
CA CYS A 20 -0.51 5.44 -31.24
C CYS A 20 0.55 4.98 -30.23
N SER A 21 1.53 5.83 -29.95
CA SER A 21 2.21 5.79 -28.68
C SER A 21 1.12 6.06 -27.66
N LYS A 22 0.58 5.01 -27.04
CA LYS A 22 -0.08 5.14 -25.74
C LYS A 22 0.96 5.79 -24.84
N MET A 23 0.86 7.10 -24.65
CA MET A 23 1.44 7.73 -23.47
C MET A 23 0.79 6.99 -22.32
N GLU A 24 1.52 6.07 -21.70
CA GLU A 24 1.13 5.53 -20.40
C GLU A 24 1.04 6.73 -19.48
N ASP A 25 -0.17 6.96 -18.96
CA ASP A 25 -0.43 8.01 -17.99
C ASP A 25 0.51 7.78 -16.80
N PRO A 26 1.47 8.67 -16.51
CA PRO A 26 2.42 8.49 -15.41
C PRO A 26 1.73 8.45 -14.03
N ALA A 27 0.44 8.71 -13.98
CA ALA A 27 -0.39 8.67 -12.76
C ALA A 27 -1.09 7.31 -12.55
N ARG A 28 -0.98 6.33 -13.46
CA ARG A 28 -1.56 5.01 -13.22
C ARG A 28 -0.75 4.27 -12.18
N PRO A 29 -1.40 3.82 -11.06
CA PRO A 29 -0.76 2.93 -10.11
C PRO A 29 -0.28 1.66 -10.84
N ILE A 30 0.94 1.23 -10.57
CA ILE A 30 1.42 -0.06 -11.05
C ILE A 30 0.57 -1.13 -10.37
N GLU A 31 -0.25 -1.85 -11.15
CA GLU A 31 -1.00 -2.99 -10.63
C GLU A 31 -0.02 -4.15 -10.45
N VAL A 32 0.13 -4.58 -9.20
CA VAL A 32 0.98 -5.71 -8.83
C VAL A 32 0.11 -6.93 -8.59
N SER A 33 0.35 -7.99 -9.34
CA SER A 33 -0.29 -9.30 -9.15
C SER A 33 0.51 -10.14 -8.16
N ASP A 34 -0.18 -10.96 -7.35
CA ASP A 34 0.44 -11.90 -6.40
C ASP A 34 1.34 -12.94 -7.06
N SER A 35 1.17 -13.17 -8.35
CA SER A 35 1.94 -14.12 -9.16
C SER A 35 3.07 -13.47 -9.95
N ASP A 36 3.29 -12.16 -9.81
CA ASP A 36 4.34 -11.45 -10.53
C ASP A 36 5.69 -11.67 -9.83
N GLU A 37 6.70 -12.14 -10.58
CA GLU A 37 8.08 -12.29 -10.10
C GLU A 37 8.70 -10.96 -9.62
N ARG A 38 8.05 -9.83 -9.91
CA ARG A 38 8.43 -8.49 -9.50
C ARG A 38 7.61 -7.97 -8.31
N SER A 39 7.06 -8.86 -7.51
CA SER A 39 6.29 -8.50 -6.32
C SER A 39 6.86 -9.14 -5.06
N ALA A 40 6.46 -8.59 -3.93
CA ALA A 40 6.71 -9.14 -2.61
C ALA A 40 5.47 -8.97 -1.73
N VAL A 41 5.36 -9.78 -0.67
CA VAL A 41 4.24 -9.76 0.25
C VAL A 41 4.71 -9.30 1.63
N ILE A 42 4.01 -8.34 2.22
CA ILE A 42 4.22 -7.88 3.59
C ILE A 42 2.96 -8.20 4.39
N GLU A 43 3.11 -8.88 5.50
CA GLU A 43 2.02 -9.22 6.41
C GLU A 43 2.31 -8.72 7.81
N GLY A 44 1.27 -8.42 8.57
CA GLY A 44 1.45 -8.00 9.94
C GLY A 44 0.16 -7.97 10.74
N THR A 45 0.29 -7.61 12.01
CA THR A 45 -0.84 -7.50 12.94
C THR A 45 -0.72 -6.23 13.75
N LEU A 46 -1.81 -5.44 13.79
CA LEU A 46 -1.95 -4.25 14.63
C LEU A 46 -3.01 -4.50 15.70
N LEU A 47 -2.65 -4.28 16.96
CA LEU A 47 -3.54 -4.47 18.11
C LEU A 47 -3.68 -3.19 18.93
N CYS A 48 -4.86 -3.02 19.53
CA CYS A 48 -5.15 -2.03 20.56
C CYS A 48 -5.22 -2.74 21.92
N VAL A 49 -4.61 -2.17 22.95
CA VAL A 49 -4.88 -2.58 24.32
C VAL A 49 -6.15 -1.88 24.76
N THR A 50 -7.23 -2.63 25.00
CA THR A 50 -8.55 -2.05 25.36
C THR A 50 -8.84 -2.13 26.85
N ASP A 51 -8.17 -3.03 27.59
CA ASP A 51 -8.32 -3.16 29.05
C ASP A 51 -6.95 -3.42 29.70
N LEU A 52 -6.46 -2.44 30.47
CA LEU A 52 -5.23 -2.55 31.25
C LEU A 52 -5.42 -3.20 32.60
N LYS A 53 -6.66 -3.24 33.13
CA LYS A 53 -7.00 -3.87 34.42
C LYS A 53 -7.11 -5.39 34.29
N ALA A 54 -7.51 -5.90 33.14
CA ALA A 54 -7.62 -7.33 32.90
C ALA A 54 -6.26 -8.03 33.03
N SER A 55 -6.27 -9.24 33.59
CA SER A 55 -5.08 -10.09 33.71
C SER A 55 -5.37 -11.48 33.08
N PRO A 56 -4.79 -11.77 31.88
CA PRO A 56 -3.90 -10.92 31.08
C PRO A 56 -4.62 -9.71 30.48
N LYS A 57 -3.86 -8.67 30.10
CA LYS A 57 -4.38 -7.48 29.40
C LYS A 57 -5.19 -7.89 28.17
N LYS A 58 -6.30 -7.17 27.93
CA LYS A 58 -7.14 -7.44 26.76
C LYS A 58 -6.64 -6.69 25.53
N TYR A 59 -6.52 -7.41 24.45
CA TYR A 59 -6.12 -6.88 23.14
C TYR A 59 -7.25 -7.11 22.14
N GLU A 60 -7.46 -6.13 21.27
CA GLU A 60 -8.39 -6.22 20.15
C GLU A 60 -7.69 -5.80 18.86
N GLY A 61 -8.13 -6.37 17.74
CA GLY A 61 -7.60 -5.99 16.43
C GLY A 61 -7.85 -4.52 16.13
N ALA A 62 -6.90 -3.88 15.50
CA ALA A 62 -7.02 -2.49 15.07
C ALA A 62 -7.88 -2.36 13.81
N GLU A 63 -9.07 -2.98 13.81
CA GLU A 63 -10.00 -2.99 12.70
C GLU A 63 -10.27 -1.59 12.15
N GLY A 64 -10.27 -1.46 10.82
CA GLY A 64 -10.55 -0.22 10.12
C GLY A 64 -9.37 0.76 10.04
N VAL A 65 -8.24 0.45 10.68
CA VAL A 65 -7.01 1.25 10.51
C VAL A 65 -6.55 1.14 9.06
N GLU A 66 -6.28 2.29 8.44
CA GLU A 66 -5.75 2.36 7.09
C GLU A 66 -4.22 2.39 7.13
N ILE A 67 -3.59 1.60 6.27
CA ILE A 67 -2.15 1.58 6.05
C ILE A 67 -1.90 1.98 4.60
N VAL A 68 -1.10 3.03 4.39
CA VAL A 68 -0.64 3.44 3.06
C VAL A 68 0.84 3.11 2.94
N ALA A 69 1.16 2.15 2.08
CA ALA A 69 2.54 1.85 1.72
C ALA A 69 2.99 2.76 0.58
N VAL A 70 4.22 3.24 0.67
CA VAL A 70 4.82 4.17 -0.29
C VAL A 70 6.20 3.67 -0.68
N ILE A 71 6.47 3.60 -1.99
CA ILE A 71 7.76 3.21 -2.58
C ILE A 71 8.11 4.23 -3.66
N SER A 72 9.35 4.71 -3.70
CA SER A 72 9.81 5.58 -4.78
C SER A 72 9.82 4.83 -6.12
N TYR A 73 9.30 5.43 -7.20
CA TYR A 73 9.42 4.87 -8.54
C TYR A 73 10.88 4.65 -8.97
N ALA A 74 11.81 5.47 -8.46
CA ALA A 74 13.23 5.31 -8.74
C ALA A 74 13.79 3.97 -8.23
N GLU A 75 13.17 3.36 -7.22
CA GLU A 75 13.57 2.05 -6.69
C GLU A 75 12.92 0.87 -7.45
N ILE A 76 11.74 1.07 -8.03
CA ILE A 76 10.97 0.02 -8.72
C ILE A 76 11.40 -0.10 -10.18
N LEU A 77 11.61 1.02 -10.83
CA LEU A 77 11.82 1.15 -12.27
C LEU A 77 13.27 1.55 -12.56
N ALA A 78 13.75 1.25 -13.77
CA ALA A 78 15.13 1.59 -14.18
C ALA A 78 15.38 3.12 -14.25
N PRO A 79 16.64 3.58 -14.26
CA PRO A 79 17.05 4.97 -13.94
C PRO A 79 16.53 6.11 -14.85
N ALA A 80 15.70 5.82 -15.83
CA ALA A 80 15.05 6.82 -16.69
C ALA A 80 13.63 7.19 -16.30
N THR A 81 13.22 6.90 -15.09
CA THR A 81 11.83 6.95 -14.66
C THR A 81 11.42 8.32 -14.13
N PRO A 82 10.16 8.74 -14.32
CA PRO A 82 9.64 9.97 -13.76
C PRO A 82 9.73 9.97 -12.23
N ALA A 83 9.96 11.15 -11.64
CA ALA A 83 9.88 11.35 -10.20
C ALA A 83 8.47 11.03 -9.71
N GLY A 84 8.34 10.37 -8.56
CA GLY A 84 7.07 10.03 -7.96
C GLY A 84 7.14 8.80 -7.07
N ASN A 85 5.99 8.43 -6.53
CA ASN A 85 5.86 7.30 -5.63
C ASN A 85 4.72 6.39 -6.07
N TRP A 86 4.96 5.08 -6.00
CA TRP A 86 3.90 4.10 -5.95
C TRP A 86 3.28 4.11 -4.55
N MET A 87 1.96 4.06 -4.48
CA MET A 87 1.23 4.04 -3.22
C MET A 87 0.10 3.02 -3.29
N LYS A 88 -0.06 2.25 -2.23
CA LYS A 88 -1.19 1.34 -2.04
C LYS A 88 -1.76 1.49 -0.64
N LYS A 89 -3.07 1.67 -0.59
CA LYS A 89 -3.83 1.72 0.66
C LYS A 89 -4.52 0.38 0.90
N ILE A 90 -4.44 -0.11 2.13
CA ILE A 90 -5.16 -1.28 2.63
C ILE A 90 -5.80 -0.95 3.97
N THR A 91 -6.76 -1.78 4.39
CA THR A 91 -7.46 -1.67 5.68
C THR A 91 -7.19 -2.92 6.49
N VAL A 92 -6.92 -2.71 7.78
CA VAL A 92 -6.72 -3.78 8.78
C VAL A 92 -8.07 -4.45 9.08
N ASP A 93 -8.08 -5.77 9.16
CA ASP A 93 -9.27 -6.57 9.44
C ASP A 93 -9.66 -6.59 10.95
N ALA A 94 -10.76 -7.25 11.28
CA ALA A 94 -11.28 -7.35 12.65
C ALA A 94 -10.32 -8.08 13.62
N ALA A 95 -9.47 -8.98 13.13
CA ALA A 95 -8.45 -9.65 13.92
C ALA A 95 -7.17 -8.81 14.07
N GLY A 96 -7.10 -7.67 13.40
CA GLY A 96 -5.94 -6.81 13.36
C GLY A 96 -4.93 -7.18 12.26
N HIS A 97 -5.24 -8.14 11.39
CA HIS A 97 -4.33 -8.59 10.35
C HIS A 97 -4.42 -7.72 9.11
N PHE A 98 -3.30 -7.64 8.39
CA PHE A 98 -3.22 -7.06 7.06
C PHE A 98 -2.24 -7.83 6.19
N THR A 99 -2.51 -7.82 4.89
CA THR A 99 -1.63 -8.36 3.84
C THR A 99 -1.50 -7.32 2.75
N LEU A 100 -0.28 -7.05 2.33
CA LEU A 100 0.04 -6.03 1.34
C LEU A 100 0.99 -6.61 0.29
N ASN A 101 0.55 -6.60 -0.97
CA ASN A 101 1.41 -6.89 -2.11
C ASN A 101 2.02 -5.60 -2.61
N VAL A 102 3.35 -5.58 -2.73
CA VAL A 102 4.14 -4.43 -3.16
C VAL A 102 4.99 -4.78 -4.37
N PRO A 103 5.23 -3.84 -5.30
CA PRO A 103 6.24 -4.03 -6.32
C PRO A 103 7.63 -4.12 -5.68
N ALA A 104 8.43 -5.05 -6.14
CA ALA A 104 9.79 -5.23 -5.67
C ALA A 104 10.67 -5.72 -6.82
N ASN A 105 11.98 -5.50 -6.70
CA ASN A 105 12.96 -5.99 -7.65
C ASN A 105 14.04 -6.82 -6.93
N PRO A 106 14.91 -7.54 -7.65
CA PRO A 106 15.96 -8.35 -7.02
C PRO A 106 16.99 -7.55 -6.21
N ALA A 107 17.17 -6.27 -6.50
CA ALA A 107 18.08 -5.39 -5.74
C ALA A 107 17.45 -4.90 -4.42
N GLY A 108 16.13 -5.03 -4.30
CA GLY A 108 15.36 -4.57 -3.17
C GLY A 108 14.75 -3.18 -3.37
N VAL A 109 13.68 -2.93 -2.63
CA VAL A 109 13.00 -1.62 -2.53
C VAL A 109 12.77 -1.29 -1.06
N ASN A 110 12.72 0.01 -0.73
CA ASN A 110 12.37 0.46 0.61
C ASN A 110 10.89 0.86 0.64
N VAL A 111 10.13 0.19 1.48
CA VAL A 111 8.72 0.45 1.71
C VAL A 111 8.56 1.29 2.97
N THR A 112 7.96 2.46 2.87
CA THR A 112 7.56 3.29 4.01
C THR A 112 6.07 3.19 4.24
N PHE A 113 5.62 3.39 5.48
CA PHE A 113 4.23 3.21 5.88
C PHE A 113 3.68 4.45 6.57
N ASN A 114 2.52 4.90 6.11
CA ASN A 114 1.70 5.86 6.82
C ASN A 114 0.49 5.11 7.37
N VAL A 115 0.31 5.14 8.69
CA VAL A 115 -0.75 4.40 9.38
C VAL A 115 -1.70 5.38 10.03
N SER A 116 -3.00 5.21 9.79
CA SER A 116 -4.02 6.05 10.40
C SER A 116 -4.19 5.74 11.90
N GLU A 117 -4.77 6.68 12.64
CA GLU A 117 -5.12 6.49 14.04
C GLU A 117 -6.42 5.68 14.17
N LYS A 118 -6.55 4.92 15.27
CA LYS A 118 -7.83 4.30 15.67
C LYS A 118 -8.38 5.01 16.90
N ARG A 119 -9.58 5.53 16.83
CA ARG A 119 -10.29 6.10 17.99
C ARG A 119 -11.04 5.01 18.74
N GLY A 120 -11.16 5.18 20.05
CA GLY A 120 -11.93 4.27 20.89
C GLY A 120 -11.73 4.52 22.38
N LYS A 121 -12.10 3.52 23.18
CA LYS A 121 -12.00 3.58 24.63
C LYS A 121 -10.96 2.60 25.13
N GLN A 122 -10.19 3.01 26.13
CA GLN A 122 -9.30 2.14 26.89
C GLN A 122 -9.69 2.20 28.36
N LYS A 123 -9.78 1.04 28.99
CA LYS A 123 -9.92 0.93 30.44
C LYS A 123 -8.54 0.97 31.06
N ASP A 124 -8.33 1.86 32.04
CA ASP A 124 -7.08 2.00 32.75
C ASP A 124 -6.86 0.88 33.79
N ALA A 125 -5.77 0.93 34.56
CA ALA A 125 -5.46 -0.06 35.61
C ALA A 125 -6.39 0.04 36.82
N ALA A 126 -7.04 1.18 37.05
CA ALA A 126 -8.06 1.35 38.11
C ALA A 126 -9.41 0.79 37.65
N GLY A 127 -9.67 0.75 36.36
CA GLY A 127 -10.88 0.24 35.74
C GLY A 127 -11.77 1.33 35.16
N ASP A 128 -11.26 2.55 35.06
CA ASP A 128 -11.99 3.69 34.49
C ASP A 128 -11.83 3.74 33.00
N ASP A 129 -12.90 4.12 32.27
CA ASP A 129 -12.91 4.22 30.82
C ASP A 129 -12.43 5.59 30.35
N HIS A 130 -11.45 5.61 29.47
CA HIS A 130 -10.89 6.80 28.85
C HIS A 130 -11.15 6.81 27.34
N ASN A 131 -11.67 7.92 26.82
CA ASN A 131 -11.78 8.13 25.37
C ASN A 131 -10.43 8.57 24.85
N GLY A 132 -10.03 8.02 23.70
CA GLY A 132 -8.72 8.36 23.16
C GLY A 132 -8.51 7.81 21.76
N LYS A 133 -7.25 7.73 21.39
CA LYS A 133 -6.80 7.21 20.11
C LYS A 133 -5.55 6.35 20.27
N TRP A 134 -5.44 5.32 19.45
CA TRP A 134 -4.21 4.55 19.29
C TRP A 134 -3.47 5.03 18.04
N THR A 135 -2.17 5.21 18.18
CA THR A 135 -1.24 5.47 17.08
C THR A 135 -0.34 4.26 16.89
N PHE A 136 -0.01 3.97 15.63
CA PHE A 136 0.81 2.83 15.26
C PHE A 136 2.01 3.29 14.45
N THR A 137 3.16 2.67 14.69
CA THR A 137 4.37 2.93 13.92
C THR A 137 4.87 1.62 13.31
N ILE A 138 4.92 1.57 11.99
CA ILE A 138 5.58 0.50 11.24
C ILE A 138 6.87 1.10 10.66
N PRO A 139 8.05 0.61 11.07
CA PRO A 139 9.31 1.12 10.53
C PRO A 139 9.42 0.77 9.04
N ALA A 140 10.16 1.57 8.28
CA ALA A 140 10.46 1.26 6.89
C ALA A 140 11.09 -0.12 6.75
N GLN A 141 10.74 -0.84 5.69
CA GLN A 141 11.21 -2.20 5.40
C GLN A 141 11.89 -2.24 4.05
N SER A 142 13.04 -2.91 4.01
CA SER A 142 13.68 -3.29 2.74
C SER A 142 13.20 -4.68 2.35
N ILE A 143 12.74 -4.84 1.11
CA ILE A 143 12.15 -6.10 0.63
C ILE A 143 12.58 -6.36 -0.82
N VAL A 144 12.86 -7.63 -1.14
CA VAL A 144 13.24 -8.07 -2.50
C VAL A 144 12.10 -8.84 -3.17
N SER A 145 12.13 -8.93 -4.49
CA SER A 145 11.13 -9.68 -5.25
C SER A 145 11.05 -11.14 -4.81
N GLY A 146 9.82 -11.67 -4.75
CA GLY A 146 9.54 -13.03 -4.28
C GLY A 146 9.58 -13.22 -2.77
N GLN A 147 9.94 -12.20 -2.00
CA GLN A 147 9.99 -12.27 -0.54
C GLN A 147 8.59 -12.16 0.07
N ARG A 148 8.37 -12.97 1.13
CA ARG A 148 7.27 -12.80 2.08
C ARG A 148 7.84 -12.34 3.41
N LEU A 149 7.51 -11.13 3.81
CA LEU A 149 7.96 -10.52 5.07
C LEU A 149 6.81 -10.51 6.06
N ILE A 150 7.00 -11.16 7.20
CA ILE A 150 6.06 -11.14 8.31
C ILE A 150 6.59 -10.15 9.35
N LEU A 151 5.87 -9.07 9.56
CA LEU A 151 6.21 -8.06 10.56
C LEU A 151 5.86 -8.56 11.95
N GLU A 152 6.68 -8.19 12.92
CA GLU A 152 6.30 -8.39 14.32
C GLU A 152 4.98 -7.66 14.63
N GLN A 153 4.18 -8.27 15.50
CA GLN A 153 2.95 -7.66 15.98
C GLN A 153 3.23 -6.28 16.60
N LYS A 154 2.45 -5.28 16.16
CA LYS A 154 2.53 -3.92 16.71
C LYS A 154 1.33 -3.63 17.58
N VAL A 155 1.61 -3.10 18.78
CA VAL A 155 0.59 -2.64 19.71
C VAL A 155 0.55 -1.12 19.64
N GLY A 156 -0.64 -0.57 19.42
CA GLY A 156 -0.83 0.88 19.35
C GLY A 156 -0.57 1.56 20.70
N VAL A 157 0.01 2.75 20.62
CA VAL A 157 0.17 3.63 21.80
C VAL A 157 -1.11 4.43 21.96
N PHE A 158 -1.75 4.30 23.13
CA PHE A 158 -2.96 5.03 23.45
C PHE A 158 -2.63 6.43 23.96
N ALA A 159 -3.38 7.40 23.49
CA ALA A 159 -3.38 8.78 24.00
C ALA A 159 -4.82 9.22 24.27
N GLU A 160 -5.08 9.67 25.49
CA GLU A 160 -6.38 10.20 25.88
C GLU A 160 -6.69 11.51 25.14
N ILE A 161 -7.94 11.64 24.70
CA ILE A 161 -8.46 12.88 24.11
C ILE A 161 -9.25 13.58 25.21
N LYS A 162 -8.70 14.66 25.76
CA LYS A 162 -9.43 15.56 26.67
C LYS A 162 -10.46 16.33 25.85
N GLU A 163 -11.73 16.17 26.18
CA GLU A 163 -12.78 17.00 25.59
C GLU A 163 -12.59 18.44 26.12
N LYS A 164 -12.69 19.41 25.19
CA LYS A 164 -12.55 20.83 25.52
C LYS A 164 -13.79 21.30 26.29
N GLY A 165 -13.82 21.08 27.58
CA GLY A 165 -14.97 21.38 28.44
C GLY A 165 -14.74 21.13 29.94
N ASP A 166 -13.68 20.39 30.32
CA ASP A 166 -13.43 20.01 31.71
C ASP A 166 -12.50 20.98 32.47
N GLU A 167 -12.36 22.21 31.99
CA GLU A 167 -11.76 23.27 32.80
C GLU A 167 -12.87 23.97 33.62
N VAL A 168 -13.11 23.49 34.81
CA VAL A 168 -13.86 24.19 35.87
C VAL A 168 -12.89 24.74 36.87
#